data_cff0e211bbb1c24c330ac4f2e7fc9fc8
#
_entry.id   cff0e211bbb1c24c330ac4f2e7fc9fc8
#
_cell.length_a   1.000
_cell.length_b   1.000
_cell.length_c   1.000
_cell.angle_alpha   90.00
_cell.angle_beta   90.00
_cell.angle_gamma   90.00
#
_symmetry.space_group_name_H-M   'P 1'
#
loop_
_entity.id
_entity.type
_entity.pdbx_description
1 polymer ?
#
loop_
_entity_poly.entity_id
_entity_poly.type
_entity_poly.pdbx_seq_one_letter_code
_entity_poly.pdbx_strand_id
1 'polypeptide(L)'
;MKAKTIRRFALTLSLFFGLVTAPAVFAHNGVDHSNSAALTPVDSKTDAAWLAKATAAYPLDGCVISGDKFDGGAMGKPKDFIYKTADQPDRLVRLCCNDCVKDFNKEPAKYLKALDAAVAAKAGK
;
A
#
# COMPACT_ATOMS: atom_id res chain seq x y z
N MET A 1 -47.75 15.73 28.96
CA MET A 1 -48.22 17.12 28.83
C MET A 1 -47.07 18.09 29.00
N LYS A 2 -46.91 19.06 28.13
CA LYS A 2 -46.00 20.21 27.94
C LYS A 2 -45.13 20.00 26.70
N ALA A 3 -45.57 20.44 25.55
CA ALA A 3 -45.75 21.79 24.99
C ALA A 3 -44.40 22.44 24.59
N LYS A 4 -44.15 22.41 23.28
CA LYS A 4 -43.83 23.48 22.31
C LYS A 4 -42.86 24.56 22.77
N THR A 5 -41.80 24.73 21.99
CA THR A 5 -41.43 26.09 21.58
C THR A 5 -40.71 26.02 20.22
N ILE A 6 -41.42 26.48 19.21
CA ILE A 6 -40.97 26.83 17.88
C ILE A 6 -40.28 28.18 18.00
N ARG A 7 -39.01 28.29 17.64
CA ARG A 7 -38.40 29.60 17.35
C ARG A 7 -38.05 29.65 15.86
N ARG A 8 -38.96 30.35 15.18
CA ARG A 8 -38.74 30.93 13.86
C ARG A 8 -37.71 32.05 14.02
N PHE A 9 -36.62 32.02 13.29
CA PHE A 9 -35.83 33.21 13.04
C PHE A 9 -35.71 33.43 11.55
N ALA A 10 -35.94 34.68 11.22
CA ALA A 10 -36.24 35.23 9.93
C ALA A 10 -35.00 35.35 9.03
N LEU A 11 -35.30 35.22 7.78
CA LEU A 11 -34.72 35.81 6.56
C LEU A 11 -33.77 37.01 6.80
N THR A 12 -32.55 36.92 6.28
CA THR A 12 -31.89 38.07 5.67
C THR A 12 -31.23 37.62 4.38
N LEU A 13 -31.80 38.09 3.32
CA LEU A 13 -31.37 38.08 1.94
C LEU A 13 -30.23 39.10 1.79
N SER A 14 -29.03 38.61 1.46
CA SER A 14 -27.97 39.49 0.99
C SER A 14 -27.45 38.96 -0.34
N LEU A 15 -27.94 39.58 -1.40
CA LEU A 15 -27.35 39.53 -2.73
C LEU A 15 -25.96 40.20 -2.69
N PHE A 16 -24.92 39.43 -2.92
CA PHE A 16 -23.67 39.99 -3.43
C PHE A 16 -23.31 39.27 -4.73
N PHE A 17 -23.61 39.97 -5.79
CA PHE A 17 -23.19 39.70 -7.15
C PHE A 17 -21.72 40.11 -7.26
N GLY A 18 -20.83 39.14 -7.25
CA GLY A 18 -19.40 39.34 -7.47
C GLY A 18 -18.92 38.34 -8.52
N LEU A 19 -19.00 38.75 -9.78
CA LEU A 19 -18.45 38.06 -10.93
C LEU A 19 -16.92 38.22 -10.91
N VAL A 20 -16.21 37.23 -10.35
CA VAL A 20 -14.77 37.12 -10.50
C VAL A 20 -14.48 35.89 -11.35
N THR A 21 -14.25 36.13 -12.63
CA THR A 21 -13.69 35.17 -13.57
C THR A 21 -12.20 35.01 -13.26
N ALA A 22 -11.85 34.00 -12.48
CA ALA A 22 -10.47 33.57 -12.38
C ALA A 22 -10.21 32.49 -13.44
N PRO A 23 -9.15 32.61 -14.26
CA PRO A 23 -8.76 31.52 -15.16
C PRO A 23 -8.29 30.35 -14.32
N ALA A 24 -8.92 29.19 -14.49
CA ALA A 24 -8.45 27.94 -13.94
C ALA A 24 -7.16 27.56 -14.67
N VAL A 25 -6.04 27.95 -14.08
CA VAL A 25 -4.76 27.36 -14.41
C VAL A 25 -4.81 25.94 -13.86
N PHE A 26 -5.11 24.97 -14.70
CA PHE A 26 -4.82 23.58 -14.41
C PHE A 26 -3.30 23.42 -14.40
N ALA A 27 -2.69 23.81 -13.28
CA ALA A 27 -1.39 23.28 -12.94
C ALA A 27 -1.60 21.78 -12.75
N HIS A 28 -1.23 20.98 -13.74
CA HIS A 28 -0.87 19.60 -13.52
C HIS A 28 0.34 19.64 -12.57
N ASN A 29 0.06 19.74 -11.28
CA ASN A 29 1.00 19.27 -10.29
C ASN A 29 1.11 17.77 -10.56
N GLY A 30 2.11 17.40 -11.36
CA GLY A 30 2.68 16.08 -11.29
C GLY A 30 2.98 15.89 -9.81
N VAL A 31 2.13 15.13 -9.14
CA VAL A 31 2.49 14.58 -7.85
C VAL A 31 3.63 13.65 -8.17
N ASP A 32 4.85 14.17 -8.04
CA ASP A 32 6.02 13.35 -7.88
C ASP A 32 5.74 12.46 -6.68
N HIS A 33 5.25 11.26 -6.96
CA HIS A 33 5.26 10.15 -6.03
C HIS A 33 6.71 9.67 -5.92
N SER A 34 7.60 10.57 -5.59
CA SER A 34 8.91 10.28 -5.00
C SER A 34 8.71 9.85 -3.55
N ASN A 35 7.69 9.07 -3.31
CA ASN A 35 7.66 8.20 -2.16
C ASN A 35 8.65 7.10 -2.54
N SER A 36 9.90 7.23 -2.09
CA SER A 36 11.01 6.32 -2.39
C SER A 36 10.74 4.97 -1.76
N ALA A 37 9.70 4.30 -2.24
CA ALA A 37 9.43 2.93 -1.92
C ALA A 37 10.52 2.09 -2.57
N ALA A 38 11.47 1.61 -1.79
CA ALA A 38 12.59 0.85 -2.28
C ALA A 38 12.40 -0.63 -1.92
N LEU A 39 12.51 -1.47 -2.95
CA LEU A 39 12.66 -2.92 -2.77
C LEU A 39 14.14 -3.22 -2.61
N THR A 40 14.58 -3.50 -1.38
CA THR A 40 15.98 -3.75 -1.03
C THR A 40 16.18 -5.25 -0.79
N PRO A 41 17.18 -5.91 -1.42
CA PRO A 41 17.50 -7.28 -1.11
C PRO A 41 17.82 -7.46 0.38
N VAL A 42 17.31 -8.53 0.99
CA VAL A 42 17.64 -8.87 2.38
C VAL A 42 19.08 -9.35 2.47
N ASP A 43 19.86 -8.76 3.36
CA ASP A 43 21.16 -9.30 3.74
C ASP A 43 20.98 -10.35 4.84
N SER A 44 21.21 -11.61 4.50
CA SER A 44 21.05 -12.73 5.43
C SER A 44 21.99 -12.69 6.64
N LYS A 45 23.02 -11.84 6.64
CA LYS A 45 23.94 -11.68 7.77
C LYS A 45 23.46 -10.60 8.75
N THR A 46 23.04 -9.45 8.22
CA THR A 46 22.61 -8.30 9.05
C THR A 46 21.16 -8.38 9.43
N ASP A 47 20.31 -8.94 8.56
CA ASP A 47 18.85 -8.95 8.72
C ASP A 47 18.30 -10.32 9.19
N ALA A 48 19.17 -11.26 9.63
CA ALA A 48 18.81 -12.64 9.94
C ALA A 48 17.63 -12.76 10.93
N ALA A 49 17.69 -12.01 12.04
CA ALA A 49 16.66 -12.06 13.07
C ALA A 49 15.33 -11.50 12.57
N TRP A 50 15.38 -10.39 11.84
CA TRP A 50 14.20 -9.79 11.23
C TRP A 50 13.60 -10.73 10.16
N LEU A 51 14.44 -11.30 9.29
CA LEU A 51 14.00 -12.20 8.23
C LEU A 51 13.33 -13.46 8.79
N ALA A 52 13.87 -14.07 9.85
CA ALA A 52 13.28 -15.23 10.48
C ALA A 52 11.86 -14.93 11.00
N LYS A 53 11.70 -13.79 11.70
CA LYS A 53 10.40 -13.34 12.19
C LYS A 53 9.43 -13.02 11.06
N ALA A 54 9.88 -12.27 10.05
CA ALA A 54 9.07 -11.86 8.91
C ALA A 54 8.64 -13.06 8.05
N THR A 55 9.52 -14.06 7.89
CA THR A 55 9.21 -15.31 7.16
C THR A 55 8.17 -16.15 7.91
N ALA A 56 8.27 -16.27 9.23
CA ALA A 56 7.27 -16.99 10.04
C ALA A 56 5.88 -16.34 9.94
N ALA A 57 5.82 -15.03 9.83
CA ALA A 57 4.59 -14.26 9.67
C ALA A 57 4.10 -14.18 8.21
N TYR A 58 4.91 -14.59 7.24
CA TYR A 58 4.58 -14.44 5.82
C TYR A 58 3.31 -15.22 5.45
N PRO A 59 2.34 -14.62 4.75
CA PRO A 59 1.03 -15.24 4.56
C PRO A 59 0.96 -16.27 3.45
N LEU A 60 1.91 -16.24 2.49
CA LEU A 60 1.88 -17.05 1.29
C LEU A 60 2.98 -18.13 1.29
N ASP A 61 2.70 -19.26 0.69
CA ASP A 61 3.67 -20.34 0.47
C ASP A 61 4.44 -20.19 -0.84
N GLY A 62 4.15 -19.15 -1.60
CA GLY A 62 4.71 -18.92 -2.94
C GLY A 62 4.90 -17.43 -3.28
N CYS A 63 5.38 -17.21 -4.48
CA CYS A 63 5.61 -15.89 -5.05
C CYS A 63 4.30 -15.11 -5.19
N VAL A 64 4.27 -13.89 -4.66
CA VAL A 64 3.06 -13.03 -4.71
C VAL A 64 2.64 -12.66 -6.13
N ILE A 65 3.53 -12.81 -7.11
CA ILE A 65 3.30 -12.43 -8.52
C ILE A 65 2.85 -13.63 -9.34
N SER A 66 3.68 -14.67 -9.39
CA SER A 66 3.43 -15.86 -10.22
C SER A 66 2.60 -16.94 -9.52
N GLY A 67 2.55 -16.91 -8.18
CA GLY A 67 1.93 -17.98 -7.39
C GLY A 67 2.79 -19.24 -7.23
N ASP A 68 3.97 -19.29 -7.82
CA ASP A 68 4.87 -20.44 -7.74
C ASP A 68 5.33 -20.68 -6.30
N LYS A 69 5.24 -21.92 -5.86
CA LYS A 69 5.63 -22.31 -4.50
C LYS A 69 7.12 -22.26 -4.28
N PHE A 70 7.51 -21.95 -3.03
CA PHE A 70 8.90 -21.87 -2.57
C PHE A 70 9.47 -23.21 -2.04
N ASP A 71 8.83 -24.30 -2.35
CA ASP A 71 9.16 -25.65 -1.83
C ASP A 71 10.41 -26.29 -2.45
N GLY A 72 11.24 -25.50 -3.14
CA GLY A 72 12.45 -25.99 -3.79
C GLY A 72 12.25 -26.56 -5.19
N GLY A 73 11.06 -26.30 -5.79
CA GLY A 73 10.77 -26.65 -7.19
C GLY A 73 11.71 -26.00 -8.20
N ALA A 74 11.32 -25.98 -9.47
CA ALA A 74 12.13 -25.49 -10.59
C ALA A 74 12.68 -24.06 -10.43
N MET A 75 12.06 -23.24 -9.58
CA MET A 75 12.44 -21.83 -9.36
C MET A 75 13.46 -21.63 -8.23
N GLY A 76 13.84 -22.70 -7.49
CA GLY A 76 14.82 -22.63 -6.42
C GLY A 76 14.33 -21.91 -5.15
N LYS A 77 15.29 -21.38 -4.37
CA LYS A 77 14.98 -20.63 -3.15
C LYS A 77 14.38 -19.26 -3.47
N PRO A 78 13.44 -18.78 -2.65
CA PRO A 78 12.89 -17.44 -2.81
C PRO A 78 13.98 -16.38 -2.69
N LYS A 79 13.78 -15.29 -3.40
CA LYS A 79 14.54 -14.04 -3.24
C LYS A 79 13.75 -13.15 -2.29
N ASP A 80 14.35 -12.85 -1.17
CA ASP A 80 13.73 -12.08 -0.10
C ASP A 80 14.14 -10.62 -0.19
N PHE A 81 13.16 -9.73 -0.08
CA PHE A 81 13.33 -8.29 -0.15
C PHE A 81 12.63 -7.60 1.00
N ILE A 82 13.20 -6.49 1.45
CA ILE A 82 12.55 -5.54 2.35
C ILE A 82 11.92 -4.45 1.48
N TYR A 83 10.62 -4.29 1.57
CA TYR A 83 9.92 -3.15 0.99
C TYR A 83 9.79 -2.06 2.03
N LYS A 84 10.43 -0.91 1.77
CA LYS A 84 10.46 0.24 2.68
C LYS A 84 9.62 1.38 2.11
N THR A 85 8.82 2.00 2.98
CA THR A 85 8.11 3.25 2.72
C THR A 85 8.29 4.18 3.91
N ALA A 86 8.15 5.48 3.71
CA ALA A 86 8.35 6.46 4.79
C ALA A 86 7.36 6.29 5.95
N ASP A 87 6.13 5.85 5.65
CA ASP A 87 5.00 5.90 6.59
C ASP A 87 4.55 4.52 7.10
N GLN A 88 5.22 3.43 6.70
CA GLN A 88 4.81 2.07 7.03
C GLN A 88 6.00 1.25 7.53
N PRO A 89 5.79 0.27 8.41
CA PRO A 89 6.84 -0.64 8.81
C PRO A 89 7.38 -1.45 7.63
N ASP A 90 8.64 -1.85 7.74
CA ASP A 90 9.31 -2.70 6.76
C ASP A 90 8.53 -3.98 6.50
N ARG A 91 8.32 -4.30 5.24
CA ARG A 91 7.53 -5.47 4.81
C ARG A 91 8.38 -6.46 4.03
N LEU A 92 8.24 -7.74 4.34
CA LEU A 92 8.86 -8.81 3.57
C LEU A 92 8.09 -9.04 2.26
N VAL A 93 8.83 -9.04 1.16
CA VAL A 93 8.33 -9.44 -0.17
C VAL A 93 9.19 -10.60 -0.66
N ARG A 94 8.56 -11.72 -0.97
CA ARG A 94 9.23 -12.94 -1.42
C ARG A 94 8.90 -13.22 -2.88
N LEU A 95 9.91 -13.33 -3.73
CA LEU A 95 9.79 -13.47 -5.18
C LEU A 95 10.58 -14.69 -5.66
N CYS A 96 10.11 -15.35 -6.71
CA CYS A 96 10.78 -16.53 -7.25
C CYS A 96 11.93 -16.18 -8.20
N CYS A 97 11.84 -15.07 -8.95
CA CYS A 97 12.79 -14.74 -10.02
C CYS A 97 12.96 -13.23 -10.22
N ASN A 98 13.93 -12.85 -11.07
CA ASN A 98 14.23 -11.45 -11.36
C ASN A 98 13.14 -10.76 -12.19
N ASP A 99 12.40 -11.50 -13.00
CA ASP A 99 11.30 -10.91 -13.78
C ASP A 99 10.16 -10.52 -12.86
N CYS A 100 9.87 -11.33 -11.83
CA CYS A 100 8.93 -10.95 -10.78
C CYS A 100 9.37 -9.68 -10.01
N VAL A 101 10.68 -9.46 -9.82
CA VAL A 101 11.19 -8.20 -9.25
C VAL A 101 10.84 -7.00 -10.13
N LYS A 102 11.00 -7.14 -11.45
CA LYS A 102 10.65 -6.08 -12.40
C LYS A 102 9.14 -5.79 -12.40
N ASP A 103 8.34 -6.85 -12.36
CA ASP A 103 6.87 -6.70 -12.35
C ASP A 103 6.37 -6.12 -11.04
N PHE A 104 6.96 -6.51 -9.90
CA PHE A 104 6.68 -5.87 -8.61
C PHE A 104 6.93 -4.36 -8.66
N ASN A 105 8.08 -3.94 -9.21
CA ASN A 105 8.44 -2.52 -9.30
C ASN A 105 7.52 -1.69 -10.20
N LYS A 106 6.83 -2.33 -11.16
CA LYS A 106 5.83 -1.64 -12.00
C LYS A 106 4.53 -1.32 -11.24
N GLU A 107 4.07 -2.26 -10.40
CA GLU A 107 2.77 -2.17 -9.72
C GLU A 107 2.86 -2.61 -8.24
N PRO A 108 3.72 -2.00 -7.41
CA PRO A 108 3.93 -2.46 -6.04
C PRO A 108 2.65 -2.46 -5.21
N ALA A 109 1.80 -1.44 -5.36
CA ALA A 109 0.54 -1.32 -4.62
C ALA A 109 -0.41 -2.50 -4.86
N LYS A 110 -0.46 -3.03 -6.08
CA LYS A 110 -1.27 -4.20 -6.44
C LYS A 110 -0.85 -5.44 -5.65
N TYR A 111 0.44 -5.72 -5.63
CA TYR A 111 0.98 -6.91 -4.96
C TYR A 111 0.99 -6.79 -3.45
N LEU A 112 1.19 -5.60 -2.92
CA LEU A 112 1.05 -5.33 -1.49
C LEU A 112 -0.39 -5.56 -1.02
N LYS A 113 -1.37 -5.12 -1.80
CA LYS A 113 -2.79 -5.39 -1.52
C LYS A 113 -3.10 -6.88 -1.52
N ALA A 114 -2.49 -7.66 -2.42
CA ALA A 114 -2.64 -9.11 -2.43
C ALA A 114 -2.03 -9.76 -1.18
N LEU A 115 -0.87 -9.28 -0.72
CA LEU A 115 -0.27 -9.72 0.55
C LEU A 115 -1.17 -9.39 1.75
N ASP A 116 -1.75 -8.19 1.80
CA ASP A 116 -2.66 -7.78 2.87
C ASP A 116 -3.93 -8.64 2.92
N ALA A 117 -4.49 -8.96 1.76
CA ALA A 117 -5.63 -9.87 1.65
C ALA A 117 -5.27 -11.28 2.15
N ALA A 118 -4.07 -11.77 1.85
CA ALA A 118 -3.59 -13.07 2.34
C ALA A 118 -3.35 -13.08 3.86
N VAL A 119 -2.84 -11.98 4.44
CA VAL A 119 -2.70 -11.81 5.90
C VAL A 119 -4.08 -11.88 6.56
N ALA A 120 -5.05 -11.12 6.04
CA ALA A 120 -6.42 -11.12 6.56
C ALA A 120 -7.08 -12.50 6.50
N ALA A 121 -6.90 -13.23 5.41
CA ALA A 121 -7.41 -14.60 5.24
C ALA A 121 -6.77 -15.60 6.21
N LYS A 122 -5.47 -15.41 6.55
CA LYS A 122 -4.76 -16.27 7.53
C LYS A 122 -5.18 -15.97 8.96
N ALA A 123 -5.47 -14.71 9.29
CA ALA A 123 -5.91 -14.27 10.62
C ALA A 123 -7.35 -14.68 10.95
N GLY A 124 -8.18 -14.94 9.94
CA GLY A 124 -9.59 -15.35 10.08
C GLY A 124 -9.81 -16.86 10.19
N LYS A 125 -8.74 -17.67 10.24
CA LYS A 125 -8.78 -19.12 10.44
C LYS A 125 -8.35 -19.49 11.85
#